data_610d19fcb3223066110af65d7f4e7ab7
#
_entry.id   610d19fcb3223066110af65d7f4e7ab7
#
_cell.length_a   1.000
_cell.length_b   1.000
_cell.length_c   1.000
_cell.angle_alpha   90.00
_cell.angle_beta   90.00
_cell.angle_gamma   90.00
#
_symmetry.space_group_name_H-M   'P 1'
#
loop_
_entity.id
_entity.type
_entity.pdbx_description
1 polymer ?
#
loop_
_entity_poly.entity_id
_entity_poly.type
_entity_poly.pdbx_seq_one_letter_code
_entity_poly.pdbx_strand_id
1 'polypeptide(L)'
;VRDFQSVIGQEARAQMQEAEGRLPDALVAAVGGGSNAMGLFFPFLDDADVAMYGVEAAGRGLDTPEHAAALSRGRPGVLHGNRTYLLQDGDGQITEAHSISAGLDYPGVGPEHSW
;
A
#
# COMPACT_ATOMS: atom_id res chain seq x y z
N VAL A 1 -9.85 -1.30 9.00
CA VAL A 1 -9.52 -0.66 7.70
C VAL A 1 -9.98 -1.54 6.54
N ARG A 2 -9.45 -2.76 6.42
CA ARG A 2 -9.77 -3.69 5.32
C ARG A 2 -11.27 -3.81 5.03
N ASP A 3 -12.07 -4.13 6.03
CA ASP A 3 -13.50 -4.42 5.85
C ASP A 3 -14.29 -3.22 5.32
N PHE A 4 -13.96 -2.02 5.80
CA PHE A 4 -14.59 -0.78 5.30
C PHE A 4 -14.07 -0.40 3.91
N GLN A 5 -12.77 -0.50 3.68
CA GLN A 5 -12.16 -0.10 2.41
C GLN A 5 -12.40 -1.11 1.28
N SER A 6 -12.80 -2.34 1.59
CA SER A 6 -13.06 -3.38 0.58
C SER A 6 -14.23 -3.05 -0.36
N VAL A 7 -15.06 -2.06 -0.02
CA VAL A 7 -16.06 -1.49 -0.95
C VAL A 7 -15.42 -1.04 -2.28
N ILE A 8 -14.19 -0.55 -2.25
CA ILE A 8 -13.44 -0.14 -3.45
C ILE A 8 -13.30 -1.31 -4.42
N GLY A 9 -12.79 -2.44 -3.95
CA GLY A 9 -12.59 -3.63 -4.77
C GLY A 9 -13.89 -4.31 -5.17
N GLN A 10 -14.91 -4.29 -4.30
CA GLN A 10 -16.24 -4.82 -4.61
C GLN A 10 -16.89 -4.06 -5.76
N GLU A 11 -16.86 -2.74 -5.70
CA GLU A 11 -17.40 -1.88 -6.78
C GLU A 11 -16.58 -2.02 -8.06
N ALA A 12 -15.24 -2.02 -7.97
CA ALA A 12 -14.37 -2.21 -9.12
C ALA A 12 -14.65 -3.54 -9.83
N ARG A 13 -14.85 -4.61 -9.06
CA ARG A 13 -15.20 -5.93 -9.59
C ARG A 13 -16.51 -5.91 -10.36
N ALA A 14 -17.56 -5.33 -9.79
CA ALA A 14 -18.87 -5.21 -10.43
C ALA A 14 -18.80 -4.35 -11.69
N GLN A 15 -18.11 -3.21 -11.63
CA GLN A 15 -17.95 -2.30 -12.75
C GLN A 15 -17.17 -2.93 -13.91
N MET A 16 -16.13 -3.70 -13.63
CA MET A 16 -15.39 -4.41 -14.69
C MET A 16 -16.25 -5.49 -15.35
N GLN A 17 -17.04 -6.24 -14.59
CA GLN A 17 -17.97 -7.21 -15.15
C GLN A 17 -19.04 -6.55 -16.03
N GLU A 18 -19.56 -5.40 -15.62
CA GLU A 18 -20.54 -4.63 -16.39
C GLU A 18 -19.94 -4.07 -17.68
N ALA A 19 -18.74 -3.46 -17.60
CA ALA A 19 -18.13 -2.76 -18.72
C ALA A 19 -17.46 -3.72 -19.72
N GLU A 20 -16.78 -4.76 -19.26
CA GLU A 20 -15.92 -5.62 -20.07
C GLU A 20 -16.39 -7.10 -20.08
N GLY A 21 -17.35 -7.48 -19.25
CA GLY A 21 -17.80 -8.87 -19.12
C GLY A 21 -16.78 -9.82 -18.50
N ARG A 22 -15.72 -9.31 -17.88
CA ARG A 22 -14.66 -10.10 -17.24
C ARG A 22 -13.96 -9.32 -16.12
N LEU A 23 -13.18 -10.01 -15.31
CA LEU A 23 -12.29 -9.39 -14.33
C LEU A 23 -11.10 -8.71 -15.03
N PRO A 24 -10.45 -7.72 -14.38
CA PRO A 24 -9.25 -7.08 -14.90
C PRO A 24 -8.08 -8.08 -14.96
N ASP A 25 -7.14 -7.85 -15.84
CA ASP A 25 -5.89 -8.62 -15.89
C ASP A 25 -4.96 -8.25 -14.73
N ALA A 26 -5.02 -6.99 -14.29
CA ALA A 26 -4.19 -6.49 -13.22
C ALA A 26 -4.88 -5.37 -12.43
N LEU A 27 -4.53 -5.28 -11.15
CA LEU A 27 -4.84 -4.17 -10.26
C LEU A 27 -3.55 -3.44 -9.93
N VAL A 28 -3.58 -2.12 -9.99
CA VAL A 28 -2.44 -1.27 -9.62
C VAL A 28 -2.90 -0.24 -8.59
N ALA A 29 -2.22 -0.16 -7.47
CA ALA A 29 -2.54 0.81 -6.42
C ALA A 29 -1.27 1.47 -5.88
N ALA A 30 -1.34 2.78 -5.65
CA ALA A 30 -0.32 3.49 -4.89
C ALA A 30 -0.42 3.12 -3.41
N VAL A 31 0.71 2.88 -2.76
CA VAL A 31 0.78 2.44 -1.36
C VAL A 31 1.54 3.48 -0.53
N GLY A 32 0.77 4.22 0.29
CA GLY A 32 1.30 5.02 1.40
C GLY A 32 1.06 4.25 2.70
N GLY A 33 0.05 4.67 3.49
CA GLY A 33 -0.42 3.85 4.63
C GLY A 33 -1.06 2.52 4.21
N GLY A 34 -1.54 2.42 2.97
CA GLY A 34 -1.96 1.18 2.32
C GLY A 34 -3.47 0.89 2.38
N SER A 35 -4.28 1.81 2.91
CA SER A 35 -5.72 1.53 3.09
C SER A 35 -6.47 1.35 1.76
N ASN A 36 -6.22 2.20 0.77
CA ASN A 36 -6.83 2.10 -0.55
C ASN A 36 -6.39 0.82 -1.28
N ALA A 37 -5.11 0.47 -1.21
CA ALA A 37 -4.59 -0.74 -1.82
C ALA A 37 -5.19 -1.99 -1.19
N MET A 38 -5.30 -2.04 0.15
CA MET A 38 -5.97 -3.13 0.85
C MET A 38 -7.43 -3.24 0.42
N GLY A 39 -8.14 -2.12 0.33
CA GLY A 39 -9.53 -2.08 -0.09
C GLY A 39 -9.73 -2.55 -1.53
N LEU A 40 -8.83 -2.18 -2.44
CA LEU A 40 -8.88 -2.63 -3.82
C LEU A 40 -8.52 -4.12 -3.96
N PHE A 41 -7.45 -4.57 -3.32
CA PHE A 41 -6.89 -5.91 -3.53
C PHE A 41 -7.67 -7.01 -2.81
N PHE A 42 -8.16 -6.72 -1.60
CA PHE A 42 -8.78 -7.75 -0.75
C PHE A 42 -9.88 -8.56 -1.44
N PRO A 43 -10.86 -7.95 -2.15
CA PRO A 43 -11.90 -8.72 -2.85
C PRO A 43 -11.41 -9.55 -4.04
N PHE A 44 -10.15 -9.42 -4.45
CA PHE A 44 -9.56 -10.16 -5.58
C PHE A 44 -8.49 -11.18 -5.15
N LEU A 45 -8.24 -11.35 -3.84
CA LEU A 45 -7.15 -12.21 -3.37
C LEU A 45 -7.27 -13.67 -3.82
N ASP A 46 -8.50 -14.15 -4.00
CA ASP A 46 -8.77 -15.52 -4.45
C ASP A 46 -8.78 -15.67 -5.98
N ASP A 47 -8.65 -14.58 -6.72
CA ASP A 47 -8.61 -14.58 -8.18
C ASP A 47 -7.16 -14.69 -8.68
N ALA A 48 -6.65 -15.91 -8.81
CA ALA A 48 -5.24 -16.19 -9.12
C ALA A 48 -4.76 -15.61 -10.46
N ASP A 49 -5.68 -15.34 -11.39
CA ASP A 49 -5.38 -14.77 -12.70
C ASP A 49 -5.31 -13.24 -12.70
N VAL A 50 -5.65 -12.59 -11.60
CA VAL A 50 -5.58 -11.13 -11.45
C VAL A 50 -4.25 -10.76 -10.79
N ALA A 51 -3.35 -10.13 -11.54
CA ALA A 51 -2.08 -9.64 -11.00
C ALA A 51 -2.31 -8.39 -10.13
N MET A 52 -1.54 -8.24 -9.04
CA MET A 52 -1.64 -7.10 -8.13
C MET A 52 -0.29 -6.40 -7.98
N TYR A 53 -0.30 -5.09 -8.19
CA TYR A 53 0.90 -4.25 -8.10
C TYR A 53 0.68 -3.11 -7.12
N GLY A 54 1.39 -3.17 -5.98
CA GLY A 54 1.50 -2.05 -5.04
C GLY A 54 2.69 -1.17 -5.41
N VAL A 55 2.47 0.13 -5.57
CA VAL A 55 3.51 1.08 -5.97
C VAL A 55 3.77 2.05 -4.84
N GLU A 56 4.97 2.00 -4.27
CA GLU A 56 5.43 2.93 -3.23
C GLU A 56 6.13 4.15 -3.85
N ALA A 57 6.14 5.26 -3.11
CA ALA A 57 6.81 6.47 -3.56
C ALA A 57 8.32 6.37 -3.36
N ALA A 58 9.07 6.28 -4.44
CA ALA A 58 10.52 6.27 -4.42
C ALA A 58 11.15 7.65 -4.16
N GLY A 59 10.35 8.73 -4.17
CA GLY A 59 10.82 10.07 -3.92
C GLY A 59 11.98 10.48 -4.83
N ARG A 60 13.11 10.84 -4.22
CA ARG A 60 14.36 11.15 -4.92
C ARG A 60 15.28 9.95 -5.10
N GLY A 61 14.79 8.76 -4.84
CA GLY A 61 15.51 7.50 -4.98
C GLY A 61 15.55 6.69 -3.70
N LEU A 62 15.46 5.37 -3.80
CA LEU A 62 15.45 4.45 -2.66
C LEU A 62 16.78 4.40 -1.91
N ASP A 63 17.87 4.85 -2.52
CA ASP A 63 19.20 4.92 -1.90
C ASP A 63 19.46 6.27 -1.21
N THR A 64 18.48 7.18 -1.22
CA THR A 64 18.48 8.45 -0.51
C THR A 64 17.57 8.35 0.72
N PRO A 65 17.68 9.29 1.69
CA PRO A 65 16.71 9.37 2.80
C PRO A 65 15.34 9.95 2.38
N GLU A 66 15.21 10.45 1.15
CA GLU A 66 14.04 11.17 0.68
C GLU A 66 13.11 10.29 -0.17
N HIS A 67 12.48 9.30 0.47
CA HIS A 67 11.46 8.42 -0.10
C HIS A 67 10.39 8.06 0.94
N ALA A 68 9.31 7.38 0.51
CA ALA A 68 8.24 6.90 1.39
C ALA A 68 7.94 5.40 1.17
N ALA A 69 8.98 4.62 0.83
CA ALA A 69 8.84 3.20 0.50
C ALA A 69 9.05 2.32 1.75
N ALA A 70 8.07 2.28 2.64
CA ALA A 70 8.16 1.57 3.91
C ALA A 70 8.24 0.04 3.78
N LEU A 71 7.56 -0.56 2.80
CA LEU A 71 7.66 -2.00 2.55
C LEU A 71 9.02 -2.37 1.97
N SER A 72 9.52 -1.58 1.01
CA SER A 72 10.78 -1.87 0.31
C SER A 72 12.02 -1.57 1.13
N ARG A 73 11.99 -0.57 2.01
CA ARG A 73 13.17 -0.04 2.74
C ARG A 73 12.98 0.06 4.25
N GLY A 74 11.77 -0.15 4.76
CA GLY A 74 11.49 -0.08 6.18
C GLY A 74 11.96 -1.30 6.96
N ARG A 75 11.90 -1.18 8.29
CA ARG A 75 12.17 -2.25 9.24
C ARG A 75 11.01 -2.40 10.22
N PRO A 76 10.82 -3.58 10.83
CA PRO A 76 9.74 -3.76 11.82
C PRO A 76 9.87 -2.78 12.99
N GLY A 77 8.77 -2.17 13.36
CA GLY A 77 8.68 -1.24 14.49
C GLY A 77 7.23 -0.99 14.88
N VAL A 78 7.01 -0.01 15.74
CA VAL A 78 5.66 0.36 16.21
C VAL A 78 5.39 1.83 15.91
N LEU A 79 4.29 2.09 15.21
CA LEU A 79 3.80 3.43 14.92
C LEU A 79 2.30 3.48 15.15
N HIS A 80 1.81 4.51 15.87
CA HIS A 80 0.40 4.67 16.20
C HIS A 80 -0.24 3.40 16.80
N GLY A 81 0.52 2.67 17.64
CA GLY A 81 0.07 1.44 18.29
C GLY A 81 0.07 0.19 17.38
N ASN A 82 0.49 0.30 16.13
CA ASN A 82 0.58 -0.82 15.20
C ASN A 82 2.03 -1.28 15.03
N ARG A 83 2.23 -2.60 15.10
CA ARG A 83 3.50 -3.22 14.69
C ARG A 83 3.48 -3.39 13.17
N THR A 84 4.44 -2.76 12.49
CA THR A 84 4.48 -2.72 11.04
C THR A 84 5.90 -2.42 10.53
N TYR A 85 6.08 -2.36 9.20
CA TYR A 85 7.29 -1.84 8.59
C TYR A 85 7.29 -0.31 8.63
N LEU A 86 8.39 0.27 9.09
CA LEU A 86 8.60 1.71 9.26
C LEU A 86 9.91 2.16 8.63
N LEU A 87 9.92 3.38 8.13
CA LEU A 87 11.14 4.12 7.88
C LEU A 87 11.72 4.59 9.21
N GLN A 88 12.93 4.12 9.55
CA GLN A 88 13.58 4.41 10.81
C GLN A 88 15.11 4.42 10.66
N ASP A 89 15.77 5.20 11.48
CA ASP A 89 17.23 5.30 11.55
C ASP A 89 17.88 4.11 12.31
N GLY A 90 19.19 4.19 12.52
CA GLY A 90 19.94 3.15 13.23
C GLY A 90 19.55 2.97 14.68
N ASP A 91 19.02 4.00 15.30
CA ASP A 91 18.58 4.02 16.71
C ASP A 91 17.09 3.65 16.88
N GLY A 92 16.40 3.39 15.76
CA GLY A 92 14.99 3.03 15.77
C GLY A 92 14.04 4.23 15.82
N GLN A 93 14.57 5.44 15.63
CA GLN A 93 13.72 6.64 15.53
C GLN A 93 13.07 6.71 14.15
N ILE A 94 11.80 7.08 14.12
CA ILE A 94 11.05 7.22 12.85
C ILE A 94 11.66 8.37 12.06
N THR A 95 12.05 8.09 10.81
CA THR A 95 12.52 9.12 9.88
C THR A 95 11.37 9.70 9.08
N GLU A 96 11.49 10.96 8.68
CA GLU A 96 10.50 11.59 7.81
C GLU A 96 10.43 10.85 6.46
N ALA A 97 9.21 10.61 6.01
CA ALA A 97 8.97 10.17 4.65
C ALA A 97 9.08 11.37 3.70
N HIS A 98 9.32 11.10 2.42
CA HIS A 98 9.31 12.14 1.38
C HIS A 98 8.53 11.67 0.16
N SER A 99 7.50 12.44 -0.18
CA SER A 99 6.74 12.32 -1.43
C SER A 99 6.15 13.67 -1.79
N ILE A 100 6.12 13.99 -3.08
CA ILE A 100 5.38 15.16 -3.59
C ILE A 100 3.87 14.94 -3.49
N SER A 101 3.43 13.69 -3.36
CA SER A 101 2.04 13.33 -3.10
C SER A 101 1.80 13.26 -1.60
N ALA A 102 0.97 14.15 -1.05
CA ALA A 102 0.65 14.17 0.37
C ALA A 102 0.04 12.86 0.86
N GLY A 103 -0.72 12.16 0.03
CA GLY A 103 -1.32 10.86 0.35
C GLY A 103 -0.30 9.72 0.45
N LEU A 104 0.90 9.89 -0.07
CA LEU A 104 2.00 8.92 -0.02
C LEU A 104 3.14 9.34 0.91
N ASP A 105 3.00 10.47 1.57
CA ASP A 105 4.00 11.02 2.50
C ASP A 105 3.75 10.50 3.92
N TYR A 106 4.02 9.21 4.12
CA TYR A 106 3.80 8.51 5.37
C TYR A 106 4.92 7.47 5.64
N PRO A 107 5.50 7.44 6.86
CA PRO A 107 6.70 6.63 7.14
C PRO A 107 6.42 5.15 7.42
N GLY A 108 5.18 4.73 7.43
CA GLY A 108 4.78 3.36 7.74
C GLY A 108 3.72 2.83 6.78
N VAL A 109 3.38 1.57 6.93
CA VAL A 109 2.34 0.90 6.14
C VAL A 109 1.43 0.08 7.06
N GLY A 110 0.21 -0.23 6.64
CA GLY A 110 -0.73 -0.99 7.45
C GLY A 110 -0.19 -2.39 7.83
N PRO A 111 -0.57 -2.92 9.01
CA PRO A 111 -0.09 -4.22 9.47
C PRO A 111 -0.38 -5.37 8.51
N GLU A 112 -1.51 -5.37 7.82
CA GLU A 112 -1.87 -6.42 6.86
C GLU A 112 -0.97 -6.44 5.62
N HIS A 113 -0.45 -5.28 5.18
CA HIS A 113 0.55 -5.21 4.12
C HIS A 113 1.93 -5.68 4.59
N SER A 114 2.20 -5.56 5.90
CA SER A 114 3.48 -5.96 6.50
C SER A 114 3.55 -7.46 6.82
N TRP A 115 2.41 -8.11 6.86
CA TRP A 115 2.26 -9.55 7.07
C TRP A 115 2.63 -10.32 5.81
#